data_3a7aa08ede63838a5e96bb518930fcd1
#
_entry.id   3a7aa08ede63838a5e96bb518930fcd1
#
_cell.length_a   1.000
_cell.length_b   1.000
_cell.length_c   1.000
_cell.angle_alpha   90.00
_cell.angle_beta   90.00
_cell.angle_gamma   90.00
#
_symmetry.space_group_name_H-M   'P 1'
#
loop_
_entity.id
_entity.type
_entity.pdbx_description
1 polymer ?
#
loop_
_entity_poly.entity_id
_entity_poly.type
_entity_poly.pdbx_seq_one_letter_code
_entity_poly.pdbx_strand_id
1 'polypeptide(L)'
;MAKGFTSTLTSQQKTIGVSNPTDLLNVSFLNHFETLTDPRIERSKEHLLIDIVAIAILAVISGADGWGAIELYGKTKYEWLKGFLELPNGIPSHDTFSRVFARIEPKQFQECFLSWVNSITKKLELEVIAIDGKTMKQSYDRNHSQKPLHIVSAWSSSHQLVLGQKKVNKKSNEVTAIPALLEMLEIAGSIITIDALGCQKEIAALIIKKKGDYLLALKGNQKLLHKDVKDWFELARKEEFAGREHSYYQQIEGGH
;
A
#
# COMPACT_ATOMS: atom_id res chain seq x y z
N MET A 1 -41.20 38.25 9.80
CA MET A 1 -40.37 38.27 11.03
C MET A 1 -39.92 36.88 11.33
N ALA A 2 -38.70 36.54 10.97
CA ALA A 2 -38.07 35.24 11.26
C ALA A 2 -36.92 35.48 12.24
N LYS A 3 -37.00 34.84 13.41
CA LYS A 3 -36.00 34.93 14.48
C LYS A 3 -34.86 33.96 14.19
N GLY A 4 -33.63 34.48 14.18
CA GLY A 4 -32.43 33.71 14.03
C GLY A 4 -32.10 32.87 15.27
N PHE A 5 -31.54 31.69 15.02
CA PHE A 5 -30.93 30.85 16.04
C PHE A 5 -29.42 31.10 16.04
N THR A 6 -28.92 31.73 17.10
CA THR A 6 -27.50 31.78 17.43
C THR A 6 -27.16 30.59 18.34
N SER A 7 -26.44 29.63 17.85
CA SER A 7 -25.80 28.58 18.68
C SER A 7 -24.33 28.94 18.92
N THR A 8 -24.05 29.32 20.15
CA THR A 8 -22.69 29.49 20.70
C THR A 8 -22.10 28.10 20.96
N LEU A 9 -21.16 27.66 20.14
CA LEU A 9 -20.31 26.52 20.42
C LEU A 9 -18.94 27.04 20.85
N THR A 10 -18.75 27.07 22.17
CA THR A 10 -17.44 27.26 22.80
C THR A 10 -16.74 25.91 22.84
N SER A 11 -15.87 25.64 21.89
CA SER A 11 -14.86 24.59 22.01
C SER A 11 -13.48 25.27 22.02
N GLN A 12 -12.86 25.27 23.19
CA GLN A 12 -11.45 25.61 23.31
C GLN A 12 -10.63 24.52 22.63
N GLN A 13 -10.34 24.68 21.35
CA GLN A 13 -9.23 23.98 20.69
C GLN A 13 -7.94 24.74 21.02
N LYS A 14 -7.07 24.08 21.77
CA LYS A 14 -5.68 24.48 21.96
C LYS A 14 -5.03 24.49 20.58
N THR A 15 -4.89 25.66 19.99
CA THR A 15 -4.23 25.87 18.72
C THR A 15 -2.73 25.65 18.95
N ILE A 16 -2.22 24.47 18.62
CA ILE A 16 -0.80 24.28 18.39
C ILE A 16 -0.50 25.07 17.13
N GLY A 17 0.35 26.09 17.24
CA GLY A 17 0.73 26.97 16.13
C GLY A 17 1.52 26.22 15.07
N VAL A 18 0.83 25.54 14.17
CA VAL A 18 1.40 24.88 13.00
C VAL A 18 1.31 25.86 11.84
N SER A 19 2.45 26.42 11.46
CA SER A 19 2.55 27.48 10.45
C SER A 19 2.69 26.98 9.00
N ASN A 20 2.81 25.64 8.77
CA ASN A 20 2.94 25.05 7.43
C ASN A 20 2.15 23.75 7.26
N PRO A 21 1.55 23.50 6.07
CA PRO A 21 0.88 22.22 5.77
C PRO A 21 1.79 20.99 5.93
N THR A 22 3.10 21.15 5.76
CA THR A 22 4.13 20.10 5.93
C THR A 22 4.24 19.65 7.38
N ASP A 23 4.04 20.56 8.35
CA ASP A 23 4.13 20.24 9.79
C ASP A 23 2.93 19.38 10.24
N LEU A 24 1.73 19.62 9.68
CA LEU A 24 0.55 18.80 9.95
C LEU A 24 0.69 17.36 9.44
N LEU A 25 1.29 17.17 8.27
CA LEU A 25 1.55 15.85 7.70
C LEU A 25 2.59 15.08 8.53
N ASN A 26 3.63 15.77 8.99
CA ASN A 26 4.71 15.15 9.77
C ASN A 26 4.23 14.70 11.16
N VAL A 27 3.48 15.52 11.87
CA VAL A 27 2.93 15.16 13.20
C VAL A 27 1.89 14.04 13.08
N SER A 28 1.01 14.09 12.06
CA SER A 28 0.02 13.04 11.82
C SER A 28 0.68 11.68 11.52
N PHE A 29 1.77 11.66 10.75
CA PHE A 29 2.51 10.44 10.43
C PHE A 29 3.04 9.72 11.69
N LEU A 30 3.69 10.44 12.60
CA LEU A 30 4.31 9.87 13.80
C LEU A 30 3.29 9.15 14.69
N ASN A 31 2.09 9.74 14.87
CA ASN A 31 1.03 9.18 15.72
C ASN A 31 0.62 7.75 15.33
N HIS A 32 0.73 7.41 14.03
CA HIS A 32 0.39 6.06 13.57
C HIS A 32 1.40 5.00 14.01
N PHE A 33 2.62 5.40 14.38
CA PHE A 33 3.70 4.49 14.78
C PHE A 33 4.00 4.52 16.29
N GLU A 34 3.31 5.35 17.09
CA GLU A 34 3.51 5.43 18.54
C GLU A 34 3.23 4.11 19.27
N THR A 35 2.32 3.29 18.73
CA THR A 35 1.97 1.99 19.31
C THR A 35 2.96 0.88 18.97
N LEU A 36 3.95 1.16 18.12
CA LEU A 36 4.93 0.18 17.71
C LEU A 36 5.85 -0.18 18.87
N THR A 37 5.88 -1.46 19.22
CA THR A 37 6.70 -1.96 20.34
C THR A 37 8.18 -1.93 19.97
N ASP A 38 9.00 -1.29 20.83
CA ASP A 38 10.44 -1.28 20.66
C ASP A 38 11.04 -2.65 21.01
N PRO A 39 11.63 -3.38 20.05
CA PRO A 39 12.17 -4.72 20.28
C PRO A 39 13.53 -4.72 21.01
N ARG A 40 14.07 -3.53 21.32
CA ARG A 40 15.38 -3.37 21.96
C ARG A 40 15.27 -3.41 23.48
N ILE A 41 16.32 -3.89 24.13
CA ILE A 41 16.50 -3.76 25.59
C ILE A 41 16.89 -2.32 25.95
N GLU A 42 16.52 -1.84 27.15
CA GLU A 42 16.70 -0.43 27.57
C GLU A 42 18.13 0.11 27.32
N ARG A 43 19.15 -0.64 27.71
CA ARG A 43 20.56 -0.22 27.56
C ARG A 43 21.02 0.01 26.10
N SER A 44 20.21 -0.35 25.10
CA SER A 44 20.53 -0.18 23.67
C SER A 44 19.61 0.80 22.94
N LYS A 45 18.81 1.56 23.70
CA LYS A 45 17.86 2.55 23.16
C LYS A 45 18.48 3.97 23.13
N GLU A 46 19.66 4.11 22.50
CA GLU A 46 20.29 5.41 22.33
C GLU A 46 19.48 6.38 21.42
N HIS A 47 18.79 5.82 20.44
CA HIS A 47 17.89 6.56 19.53
C HIS A 47 16.45 6.13 19.76
N LEU A 48 15.50 7.04 19.64
CA LEU A 48 14.07 6.72 19.73
C LEU A 48 13.64 5.81 18.58
N LEU A 49 12.76 4.85 18.84
CA LEU A 49 12.23 3.97 17.81
C LEU A 49 11.49 4.75 16.74
N ILE A 50 10.73 5.76 17.14
CA ILE A 50 9.95 6.60 16.24
C ILE A 50 10.85 7.36 15.27
N ASP A 51 11.99 7.89 15.72
CA ASP A 51 12.97 8.57 14.88
C ASP A 51 13.56 7.61 13.85
N ILE A 52 13.94 6.40 14.28
CA ILE A 52 14.48 5.36 13.40
C ILE A 52 13.48 5.00 12.30
N VAL A 53 12.22 4.78 12.67
CA VAL A 53 11.15 4.40 11.73
C VAL A 53 10.85 5.55 10.78
N ALA A 54 10.70 6.77 11.29
CA ALA A 54 10.40 7.95 10.49
C ALA A 54 11.50 8.21 9.44
N ILE A 55 12.76 8.22 9.86
CA ILE A 55 13.90 8.43 8.94
C ILE A 55 13.91 7.36 7.87
N ALA A 56 13.73 6.09 8.23
CA ALA A 56 13.75 4.99 7.28
C ALA A 56 12.63 5.10 6.23
N ILE A 57 11.40 5.39 6.66
CA ILE A 57 10.26 5.54 5.73
C ILE A 57 10.48 6.73 4.80
N LEU A 58 10.86 7.89 5.33
CA LEU A 58 11.09 9.08 4.54
C LEU A 58 12.25 8.92 3.55
N ALA A 59 13.32 8.23 3.96
CA ALA A 59 14.44 7.92 3.09
C ALA A 59 14.02 6.99 1.94
N VAL A 60 13.26 5.91 2.22
CA VAL A 60 12.77 4.97 1.20
C VAL A 60 11.83 5.67 0.22
N ILE A 61 10.91 6.51 0.68
CA ILE A 61 10.05 7.32 -0.19
C ILE A 61 10.89 8.27 -1.07
N SER A 62 12.02 8.75 -0.55
CA SER A 62 12.97 9.59 -1.29
C SER A 62 13.94 8.81 -2.20
N GLY A 63 13.77 7.48 -2.33
CA GLY A 63 14.55 6.62 -3.23
C GLY A 63 15.74 5.90 -2.60
N ALA A 64 15.88 5.90 -1.27
CA ALA A 64 16.92 5.11 -0.61
C ALA A 64 16.64 3.60 -0.76
N ASP A 65 17.63 2.82 -1.19
CA ASP A 65 17.55 1.40 -1.50
C ASP A 65 18.32 0.49 -0.52
N GLY A 66 18.95 1.07 0.49
CA GLY A 66 19.71 0.34 1.49
C GLY A 66 20.01 1.13 2.75
N TRP A 67 20.47 0.44 3.79
CA TRP A 67 20.68 1.05 5.12
C TRP A 67 21.69 2.19 5.10
N GLY A 68 22.75 2.09 4.28
CA GLY A 68 23.72 3.18 4.10
C GLY A 68 23.11 4.41 3.44
N ALA A 69 22.21 4.23 2.46
CA ALA A 69 21.50 5.34 1.83
C ALA A 69 20.50 6.00 2.81
N ILE A 70 19.86 5.20 3.70
CA ILE A 70 19.00 5.73 4.76
C ILE A 70 19.78 6.57 5.77
N GLU A 71 20.96 6.09 6.20
CA GLU A 71 21.86 6.88 7.08
C GLU A 71 22.29 8.19 6.40
N LEU A 72 22.68 8.13 5.13
CA LEU A 72 23.09 9.31 4.35
C LEU A 72 21.92 10.30 4.21
N TYR A 73 20.72 9.82 3.92
CA TYR A 73 19.52 10.66 3.88
C TYR A 73 19.31 11.39 5.22
N GLY A 74 19.34 10.66 6.33
CA GLY A 74 19.19 11.22 7.67
C GLY A 74 20.21 12.33 7.94
N LYS A 75 21.51 12.08 7.64
CA LYS A 75 22.58 13.07 7.81
C LYS A 75 22.37 14.30 6.92
N THR A 76 21.97 14.08 5.66
CA THR A 76 21.76 15.19 4.70
C THR A 76 20.55 16.04 5.06
N LYS A 77 19.51 15.45 5.63
CA LYS A 77 18.24 16.11 6.01
C LYS A 77 18.16 16.42 7.50
N TYR A 78 19.26 16.36 8.24
CA TYR A 78 19.29 16.47 9.71
C TYR A 78 18.53 17.67 10.24
N GLU A 79 18.82 18.88 9.75
CA GLU A 79 18.19 20.11 10.23
C GLU A 79 16.67 20.13 9.96
N TRP A 80 16.23 19.56 8.86
CA TRP A 80 14.80 19.42 8.56
C TRP A 80 14.13 18.39 9.45
N LEU A 81 14.75 17.21 9.63
CA LEU A 81 14.25 16.15 10.51
C LEU A 81 14.13 16.61 11.96
N LYS A 82 15.11 17.37 12.45
CA LYS A 82 15.12 17.94 13.80
C LYS A 82 13.95 18.91 14.05
N GLY A 83 13.30 19.42 13.02
CA GLY A 83 12.10 20.25 13.14
C GLY A 83 10.88 19.49 13.69
N PHE A 84 10.86 18.14 13.64
CA PHE A 84 9.74 17.34 14.09
C PHE A 84 10.13 15.99 14.75
N LEU A 85 11.39 15.59 14.73
CA LEU A 85 11.95 14.44 15.46
C LEU A 85 12.82 14.93 16.60
N GLU A 86 12.91 14.14 17.67
CA GLU A 86 13.70 14.51 18.83
C GLU A 86 15.21 14.36 18.60
N LEU A 87 15.62 13.29 17.95
CA LEU A 87 17.01 12.97 17.58
C LEU A 87 18.02 13.18 18.74
N PRO A 88 17.77 12.64 19.94
CA PRO A 88 18.57 12.93 21.15
C PRO A 88 20.06 12.64 20.98
N ASN A 89 20.41 11.67 20.14
CA ASN A 89 21.79 11.28 19.86
C ASN A 89 22.12 11.40 18.34
N GLY A 90 21.43 12.32 17.63
CA GLY A 90 21.61 12.52 16.20
C GLY A 90 21.05 11.40 15.34
N ILE A 91 21.66 11.17 14.17
CA ILE A 91 21.16 10.17 13.21
C ILE A 91 21.74 8.79 13.52
N PRO A 92 20.89 7.74 13.60
CA PRO A 92 21.35 6.36 13.76
C PRO A 92 22.28 5.92 12.64
N SER A 93 23.23 5.04 12.95
CA SER A 93 24.08 4.40 11.94
C SER A 93 23.30 3.37 11.12
N HIS A 94 23.79 3.03 9.92
CA HIS A 94 23.20 2.00 9.05
C HIS A 94 23.04 0.64 9.77
N ASP A 95 23.98 0.28 10.65
CA ASP A 95 23.90 -0.92 11.47
C ASP A 95 22.75 -0.84 12.48
N THR A 96 22.46 0.34 13.04
CA THR A 96 21.34 0.53 13.97
C THR A 96 20.02 0.35 13.24
N PHE A 97 19.84 0.97 12.06
CA PHE A 97 18.66 0.75 11.23
C PHE A 97 18.48 -0.74 10.93
N SER A 98 19.51 -1.42 10.41
CA SER A 98 19.47 -2.83 10.07
C SER A 98 19.05 -3.70 11.25
N ARG A 99 19.68 -3.53 12.42
CA ARG A 99 19.40 -4.34 13.64
C ARG A 99 18.01 -4.09 14.20
N VAL A 100 17.51 -2.86 14.15
CA VAL A 100 16.17 -2.53 14.64
C VAL A 100 15.13 -3.14 13.72
N PHE A 101 15.20 -2.90 12.42
CA PHE A 101 14.23 -3.44 11.45
C PHE A 101 14.23 -4.98 11.37
N ALA A 102 15.38 -5.63 11.65
CA ALA A 102 15.44 -7.09 11.74
C ALA A 102 14.66 -7.67 12.94
N ARG A 103 14.31 -6.86 13.94
CA ARG A 103 13.65 -7.27 15.19
C ARG A 103 12.24 -6.74 15.37
N ILE A 104 11.86 -5.68 14.63
CA ILE A 104 10.49 -5.16 14.66
C ILE A 104 9.52 -6.29 14.29
N GLU A 105 8.41 -6.39 15.03
CA GLU A 105 7.35 -7.33 14.71
C GLU A 105 6.65 -6.93 13.40
N PRO A 106 6.75 -7.75 12.32
CA PRO A 106 6.31 -7.34 10.99
C PRO A 106 4.82 -7.02 10.89
N LYS A 107 3.98 -7.74 11.65
CA LYS A 107 2.53 -7.53 11.64
C LYS A 107 2.17 -6.19 12.26
N GLN A 108 2.77 -5.86 13.40
CA GLN A 108 2.52 -4.59 14.08
C GLN A 108 3.00 -3.40 13.24
N PHE A 109 4.17 -3.52 12.61
CA PHE A 109 4.66 -2.50 11.68
C PHE A 109 3.71 -2.31 10.49
N GLN A 110 3.21 -3.41 9.92
CA GLN A 110 2.25 -3.36 8.82
C GLN A 110 0.93 -2.68 9.24
N GLU A 111 0.42 -2.95 10.43
CA GLU A 111 -0.80 -2.32 10.98
C GLU A 111 -0.61 -0.80 11.13
N CYS A 112 0.51 -0.36 11.69
CA CYS A 112 0.86 1.07 11.79
C CYS A 112 0.94 1.73 10.40
N PHE A 113 1.64 1.09 9.46
CA PHE A 113 1.80 1.59 8.10
C PHE A 113 0.45 1.71 7.37
N LEU A 114 -0.42 0.68 7.46
CA LEU A 114 -1.75 0.71 6.88
C LEU A 114 -2.63 1.80 7.50
N SER A 115 -2.56 1.99 8.82
CA SER A 115 -3.26 3.07 9.51
C SER A 115 -2.86 4.44 8.94
N TRP A 116 -1.56 4.66 8.74
CA TRP A 116 -1.07 5.88 8.13
C TRP A 116 -1.52 6.04 6.67
N VAL A 117 -1.33 5.03 5.83
CA VAL A 117 -1.76 5.06 4.42
C VAL A 117 -3.26 5.37 4.31
N ASN A 118 -4.10 4.70 5.10
CA ASN A 118 -5.55 4.97 5.11
C ASN A 118 -5.90 6.40 5.53
N SER A 119 -5.07 7.05 6.36
CA SER A 119 -5.30 8.43 6.78
C SER A 119 -5.04 9.46 5.68
N ILE A 120 -4.09 9.16 4.78
CA ILE A 120 -3.68 10.06 3.68
C ILE A 120 -4.40 9.75 2.36
N THR A 121 -4.91 8.52 2.18
CA THR A 121 -5.69 8.15 1.00
C THR A 121 -7.10 8.68 1.15
N LYS A 122 -7.43 9.77 0.44
CA LYS A 122 -8.82 10.20 0.30
C LYS A 122 -9.59 9.12 -0.45
N LYS A 123 -10.78 8.77 0.01
CA LYS A 123 -11.71 7.94 -0.77
C LYS A 123 -12.03 8.67 -2.06
N LEU A 124 -11.40 8.29 -3.15
CA LEU A 124 -11.77 8.72 -4.49
C LEU A 124 -12.80 7.72 -5.01
N GLU A 125 -13.91 8.24 -5.53
CA GLU A 125 -14.82 7.42 -6.31
C GLU A 125 -14.08 6.91 -7.56
N LEU A 126 -14.28 5.63 -7.90
CA LEU A 126 -13.67 4.95 -9.05
C LEU A 126 -12.12 4.82 -8.99
N GLU A 127 -11.54 4.69 -7.81
CA GLU A 127 -10.12 4.38 -7.70
C GLU A 127 -9.81 3.00 -8.31
N VAL A 128 -8.72 2.92 -9.07
CA VAL A 128 -8.21 1.65 -9.60
C VAL A 128 -7.11 1.11 -8.68
N ILE A 129 -7.36 -0.07 -8.11
CA ILE A 129 -6.41 -0.78 -7.25
C ILE A 129 -5.92 -2.02 -7.99
N ALA A 130 -4.66 -2.02 -8.40
CA ALA A 130 -4.02 -3.15 -9.06
C ALA A 130 -3.45 -4.14 -8.03
N ILE A 131 -3.82 -5.42 -8.14
CA ILE A 131 -3.25 -6.49 -7.33
C ILE A 131 -2.33 -7.33 -8.19
N ASP A 132 -1.06 -7.42 -7.77
CA ASP A 132 0.00 -8.16 -8.48
C ASP A 132 0.89 -8.94 -7.51
N GLY A 133 1.37 -10.08 -7.99
CA GLY A 133 2.29 -10.95 -7.26
C GLY A 133 3.73 -10.82 -7.76
N LYS A 134 4.67 -10.43 -6.88
CA LYS A 134 6.08 -10.24 -7.25
C LYS A 134 7.03 -11.09 -6.41
N THR A 135 7.97 -11.76 -7.09
CA THR A 135 9.07 -12.45 -6.43
C THR A 135 10.24 -11.49 -6.22
N MET A 136 10.62 -11.28 -4.97
CA MET A 136 11.74 -10.45 -4.58
C MET A 136 13.04 -11.24 -4.76
N LYS A 137 13.62 -11.22 -5.95
CA LYS A 137 14.80 -12.05 -6.30
C LYS A 137 16.00 -11.81 -5.39
N GLN A 138 16.21 -10.61 -4.89
CA GLN A 138 17.32 -10.26 -3.98
C GLN A 138 17.10 -10.69 -2.53
N SER A 139 15.91 -11.21 -2.16
CA SER A 139 15.63 -11.75 -0.82
C SER A 139 16.13 -13.20 -0.64
N TYR A 140 16.83 -13.74 -1.60
CA TYR A 140 17.42 -15.07 -1.54
C TYR A 140 18.68 -15.07 -0.68
N ASP A 141 18.70 -15.89 0.39
CA ASP A 141 19.90 -16.11 1.19
C ASP A 141 20.52 -17.49 0.85
N ARG A 142 21.69 -17.45 0.19
CA ARG A 142 22.44 -18.66 -0.20
C ARG A 142 22.93 -19.46 1.00
N ASN A 143 23.24 -18.79 2.11
CA ASN A 143 23.82 -19.42 3.29
C ASN A 143 22.78 -20.17 4.15
N HIS A 144 21.52 -19.75 4.09
CA HIS A 144 20.44 -20.33 4.90
C HIS A 144 19.39 -21.07 4.07
N SER A 145 19.65 -21.35 2.77
CA SER A 145 18.71 -22.04 1.87
C SER A 145 17.31 -21.40 1.82
N GLN A 146 17.20 -20.12 2.14
CA GLN A 146 15.91 -19.42 2.11
C GLN A 146 15.53 -19.11 0.66
N LYS A 147 14.32 -19.51 0.30
CA LYS A 147 13.75 -19.20 -1.03
C LYS A 147 13.44 -17.71 -1.15
N PRO A 148 13.49 -17.15 -2.38
CA PRO A 148 13.09 -15.77 -2.60
C PRO A 148 11.70 -15.48 -2.04
N LEU A 149 11.54 -14.34 -1.39
CA LEU A 149 10.29 -13.87 -0.87
C LEU A 149 9.32 -13.58 -2.03
N HIS A 150 8.12 -14.15 -1.95
CA HIS A 150 7.04 -13.83 -2.86
C HIS A 150 5.99 -12.99 -2.13
N ILE A 151 5.58 -11.87 -2.73
CA ILE A 151 4.66 -10.90 -2.12
C ILE A 151 3.53 -10.61 -3.10
N VAL A 152 2.30 -10.59 -2.63
CA VAL A 152 1.15 -10.01 -3.33
C VAL A 152 0.94 -8.61 -2.78
N SER A 153 0.84 -7.63 -3.66
CA SER A 153 0.70 -6.21 -3.32
C SER A 153 -0.56 -5.63 -3.94
N ALA A 154 -1.19 -4.70 -3.26
CA ALA A 154 -2.26 -3.85 -3.77
C ALA A 154 -1.70 -2.44 -4.01
N TRP A 155 -1.78 -1.97 -5.25
CA TRP A 155 -1.28 -0.69 -5.70
C TRP A 155 -2.42 0.26 -6.07
N SER A 156 -2.47 1.43 -5.45
CA SER A 156 -3.37 2.52 -5.83
C SER A 156 -2.78 3.28 -7.02
N SER A 157 -3.50 3.29 -8.15
CA SER A 157 -3.06 3.99 -9.36
C SER A 157 -3.13 5.51 -9.22
N SER A 158 -4.14 6.02 -8.50
CA SER A 158 -4.35 7.46 -8.30
C SER A 158 -3.40 8.06 -7.26
N HIS A 159 -3.14 7.35 -6.16
CA HIS A 159 -2.23 7.80 -5.12
C HIS A 159 -0.77 7.41 -5.34
N GLN A 160 -0.50 6.51 -6.30
CA GLN A 160 0.84 5.94 -6.56
C GLN A 160 1.47 5.32 -5.30
N LEU A 161 0.66 4.61 -4.52
CA LEU A 161 1.05 4.02 -3.24
C LEU A 161 0.70 2.54 -3.18
N VAL A 162 1.51 1.78 -2.45
CA VAL A 162 1.15 0.42 -2.04
C VAL A 162 0.21 0.50 -0.85
N LEU A 163 -1.05 0.11 -1.04
CA LEU A 163 -2.07 0.12 0.00
C LEU A 163 -1.93 -1.02 0.99
N GLY A 164 -1.32 -2.13 0.57
CA GLY A 164 -1.09 -3.28 1.43
C GLY A 164 -0.29 -4.37 0.72
N GLN A 165 0.30 -5.26 1.51
CA GLN A 165 1.09 -6.38 1.01
C GLN A 165 0.83 -7.64 1.83
N LYS A 166 0.94 -8.80 1.18
CA LYS A 166 0.87 -10.10 1.85
C LYS A 166 1.99 -11.00 1.37
N LYS A 167 2.79 -11.51 2.31
CA LYS A 167 3.80 -12.53 2.02
C LYS A 167 3.12 -13.85 1.66
N VAL A 168 3.65 -14.52 0.64
CA VAL A 168 3.20 -15.82 0.16
C VAL A 168 4.34 -16.81 0.26
N ASN A 169 4.10 -17.98 0.84
CA ASN A 169 5.14 -18.99 1.02
C ASN A 169 5.56 -19.68 -0.29
N LYS A 170 4.67 -19.70 -1.30
CA LYS A 170 4.92 -20.24 -2.65
C LYS A 170 4.09 -19.45 -3.66
N LYS A 171 4.58 -19.32 -4.90
CA LYS A 171 3.85 -18.66 -5.98
C LYS A 171 2.45 -19.26 -6.22
N SER A 172 2.30 -20.57 -6.07
CA SER A 172 1.00 -21.27 -6.16
C SER A 172 -0.04 -20.84 -5.13
N ASN A 173 0.37 -20.08 -4.10
CA ASN A 173 -0.51 -19.63 -3.02
C ASN A 173 -0.95 -18.16 -3.20
N GLU A 174 -0.70 -17.52 -4.35
CA GLU A 174 -1.22 -16.16 -4.63
C GLU A 174 -2.73 -16.11 -4.52
N VAL A 175 -3.42 -17.10 -5.09
CA VAL A 175 -4.88 -17.23 -5.03
C VAL A 175 -5.41 -17.20 -3.59
N THR A 176 -4.67 -17.75 -2.64
CA THR A 176 -5.05 -17.76 -1.21
C THR A 176 -4.64 -16.48 -0.49
N ALA A 177 -3.63 -15.77 -0.98
CA ALA A 177 -3.15 -14.52 -0.38
C ALA A 177 -3.99 -13.30 -0.80
N ILE A 178 -4.54 -13.31 -2.02
CA ILE A 178 -5.38 -12.22 -2.52
C ILE A 178 -6.60 -11.95 -1.63
N PRO A 179 -7.42 -12.95 -1.23
CA PRO A 179 -8.52 -12.72 -0.31
C PRO A 179 -8.08 -12.12 1.02
N ALA A 180 -6.99 -12.64 1.60
CA ALA A 180 -6.47 -12.13 2.86
C ALA A 180 -5.93 -10.69 2.74
N LEU A 181 -5.40 -10.29 1.58
CA LEU A 181 -5.02 -8.92 1.28
C LEU A 181 -6.26 -8.02 1.13
N LEU A 182 -7.26 -8.46 0.36
CA LEU A 182 -8.50 -7.71 0.15
C LEU A 182 -9.26 -7.45 1.46
N GLU A 183 -9.24 -8.40 2.41
CA GLU A 183 -9.88 -8.21 3.73
C GLU A 183 -9.24 -7.07 4.54
N MET A 184 -7.96 -6.80 4.34
CA MET A 184 -7.23 -5.74 5.04
C MET A 184 -7.48 -4.34 4.46
N LEU A 185 -8.08 -4.23 3.27
CA LEU A 185 -8.22 -2.99 2.52
C LEU A 185 -9.66 -2.49 2.52
N GLU A 186 -9.82 -1.17 2.54
CA GLU A 186 -11.08 -0.50 2.23
C GLU A 186 -11.18 -0.32 0.72
N ILE A 187 -12.01 -1.15 0.06
CA ILE A 187 -12.13 -1.19 -1.41
C ILE A 187 -13.50 -0.75 -1.92
N ALA A 188 -14.38 -0.28 -1.04
CA ALA A 188 -15.72 0.15 -1.44
C ALA A 188 -15.65 1.31 -2.45
N GLY A 189 -16.31 1.17 -3.61
CA GLY A 189 -16.30 2.14 -4.70
C GLY A 189 -15.02 2.14 -5.56
N SER A 190 -14.11 1.18 -5.35
CA SER A 190 -12.88 1.03 -6.15
C SER A 190 -13.05 -0.07 -7.19
N ILE A 191 -12.29 0.03 -8.28
CA ILE A 191 -12.16 -1.04 -9.31
C ILE A 191 -10.88 -1.83 -9.01
N ILE A 192 -11.04 -3.11 -8.72
CA ILE A 192 -9.92 -4.02 -8.43
C ILE A 192 -9.48 -4.70 -9.73
N THR A 193 -8.22 -4.52 -10.12
CA THR A 193 -7.66 -5.22 -11.27
C THR A 193 -6.72 -6.32 -10.82
N ILE A 194 -6.88 -7.51 -11.38
CA ILE A 194 -6.06 -8.68 -11.03
C ILE A 194 -5.73 -9.46 -12.32
N ASP A 195 -4.53 -10.04 -12.37
CA ASP A 195 -4.11 -10.90 -13.45
C ASP A 195 -4.94 -12.22 -13.53
N ALA A 196 -4.63 -13.06 -14.52
CA ALA A 196 -5.39 -14.29 -14.74
C ALA A 196 -5.34 -15.31 -13.60
N LEU A 197 -4.34 -15.28 -12.72
CA LEU A 197 -4.28 -16.15 -11.55
C LEU A 197 -5.39 -15.79 -10.54
N GLY A 198 -5.70 -14.51 -10.42
CA GLY A 198 -6.78 -14.00 -9.57
C GLY A 198 -8.18 -14.08 -10.19
N CYS A 199 -8.33 -14.58 -11.41
CA CYS A 199 -9.64 -14.79 -12.03
C CYS A 199 -10.34 -16.01 -11.40
N GLN A 200 -10.86 -15.84 -10.17
CA GLN A 200 -11.52 -16.87 -9.36
C GLN A 200 -12.87 -16.37 -8.85
N LYS A 201 -13.86 -17.26 -8.79
CA LYS A 201 -15.22 -16.91 -8.34
C LYS A 201 -15.25 -16.35 -6.92
N GLU A 202 -14.47 -16.95 -6.04
CA GLU A 202 -14.37 -16.56 -4.62
C GLU A 202 -13.79 -15.14 -4.46
N ILE A 203 -12.80 -14.78 -5.29
CA ILE A 203 -12.19 -13.45 -5.28
C ILE A 203 -13.19 -12.41 -5.80
N ALA A 204 -13.85 -12.68 -6.93
CA ALA A 204 -14.90 -11.81 -7.47
C ALA A 204 -16.03 -11.59 -6.47
N ALA A 205 -16.53 -12.68 -5.82
CA ALA A 205 -17.57 -12.61 -4.81
C ALA A 205 -17.16 -11.76 -3.60
N LEU A 206 -15.89 -11.87 -3.14
CA LEU A 206 -15.36 -11.09 -2.04
C LEU A 206 -15.31 -9.60 -2.39
N ILE A 207 -14.84 -9.24 -3.60
CA ILE A 207 -14.78 -7.85 -4.05
C ILE A 207 -16.18 -7.22 -4.04
N ILE A 208 -17.16 -7.91 -4.63
CA ILE A 208 -18.56 -7.45 -4.64
C ILE A 208 -19.13 -7.32 -3.22
N LYS A 209 -18.88 -8.31 -2.34
CA LYS A 209 -19.29 -8.27 -0.93
C LYS A 209 -18.75 -7.03 -0.23
N LYS A 210 -17.52 -6.60 -0.56
CA LYS A 210 -16.88 -5.39 -0.03
C LYS A 210 -17.27 -4.11 -0.79
N LYS A 211 -18.28 -4.18 -1.70
CA LYS A 211 -18.81 -3.04 -2.48
C LYS A 211 -17.76 -2.43 -3.44
N GLY A 212 -16.82 -3.21 -3.92
CA GLY A 212 -15.92 -2.88 -5.01
C GLY A 212 -16.39 -3.48 -6.32
N ASP A 213 -15.84 -2.98 -7.43
CA ASP A 213 -15.97 -3.55 -8.76
C ASP A 213 -14.67 -4.25 -9.15
N TYR A 214 -14.68 -5.06 -10.20
CA TYR A 214 -13.48 -5.78 -10.62
C TYR A 214 -13.28 -5.80 -12.14
N LEU A 215 -12.02 -5.85 -12.55
CA LEU A 215 -11.57 -6.17 -13.89
C LEU A 215 -10.56 -7.32 -13.79
N LEU A 216 -10.98 -8.54 -14.14
CA LEU A 216 -10.16 -9.75 -14.04
C LEU A 216 -9.69 -10.19 -15.42
N ALA A 217 -8.38 -10.43 -15.58
CA ALA A 217 -7.85 -10.97 -16.82
C ALA A 217 -8.26 -12.44 -16.99
N LEU A 218 -8.87 -12.78 -18.12
CA LEU A 218 -9.31 -14.13 -18.45
C LEU A 218 -8.34 -14.77 -19.44
N LYS A 219 -7.77 -15.92 -19.07
CA LYS A 219 -6.83 -16.68 -19.91
C LYS A 219 -7.16 -18.19 -19.88
N GLY A 220 -6.34 -18.99 -20.57
CA GLY A 220 -6.51 -20.44 -20.69
C GLY A 220 -6.45 -21.24 -19.37
N ASN A 221 -6.13 -20.63 -18.22
CA ASN A 221 -6.27 -21.25 -16.90
C ASN A 221 -7.75 -21.47 -16.52
N GLN A 222 -8.69 -20.70 -17.10
CA GLN A 222 -10.14 -20.87 -17.00
C GLN A 222 -10.69 -21.32 -18.35
N LYS A 223 -10.34 -22.53 -18.77
CA LYS A 223 -10.55 -23.05 -20.15
C LYS A 223 -11.97 -22.92 -20.68
N LEU A 224 -12.97 -23.34 -19.87
CA LEU A 224 -14.37 -23.30 -20.30
C LEU A 224 -14.86 -21.86 -20.43
N LEU A 225 -14.73 -21.06 -19.39
CA LEU A 225 -15.13 -19.65 -19.39
C LEU A 225 -14.43 -18.86 -20.52
N HIS A 226 -13.13 -19.10 -20.71
CA HIS A 226 -12.37 -18.45 -21.77
C HIS A 226 -12.89 -18.82 -23.18
N LYS A 227 -13.26 -20.08 -23.37
CA LYS A 227 -13.89 -20.54 -24.61
C LYS A 227 -15.26 -19.91 -24.79
N ASP A 228 -16.13 -19.95 -23.79
CA ASP A 228 -17.48 -19.38 -23.86
C ASP A 228 -17.47 -17.89 -24.18
N VAL A 229 -16.54 -17.12 -23.57
CA VAL A 229 -16.36 -15.70 -23.86
C VAL A 229 -15.88 -15.48 -25.30
N LYS A 230 -14.92 -16.29 -25.80
CA LYS A 230 -14.50 -16.22 -27.20
C LYS A 230 -15.62 -16.51 -28.18
N ASP A 231 -16.33 -17.62 -27.96
CA ASP A 231 -17.44 -18.04 -28.81
C ASP A 231 -18.53 -16.96 -28.84
N TRP A 232 -18.81 -16.32 -27.68
CA TRP A 232 -19.76 -15.21 -27.59
C TRP A 232 -19.31 -13.99 -28.42
N PHE A 233 -18.03 -13.58 -28.32
CA PHE A 233 -17.50 -12.46 -29.11
C PHE A 233 -17.47 -12.76 -30.60
N GLU A 234 -17.18 -14.01 -31.00
CA GLU A 234 -17.23 -14.42 -32.39
C GLU A 234 -18.65 -14.35 -32.97
N LEU A 235 -19.64 -14.81 -32.18
CA LEU A 235 -21.06 -14.71 -32.55
C LEU A 235 -21.49 -13.24 -32.62
N ALA A 236 -21.20 -12.44 -31.61
CA ALA A 236 -21.57 -11.04 -31.56
C ALA A 236 -20.99 -10.24 -32.76
N ARG A 237 -19.73 -10.53 -33.15
CA ARG A 237 -19.11 -9.93 -34.34
C ARG A 237 -19.82 -10.32 -35.63
N LYS A 238 -20.22 -11.59 -35.78
CA LYS A 238 -20.98 -12.05 -36.98
C LYS A 238 -22.35 -11.37 -37.07
N GLU A 239 -22.95 -11.02 -35.97
CA GLU A 239 -24.21 -10.31 -35.84
C GLU A 239 -24.05 -8.78 -35.78
N GLU A 240 -22.85 -8.26 -36.03
CA GLU A 240 -22.51 -6.82 -35.95
C GLU A 240 -22.96 -6.18 -34.63
N PHE A 241 -22.93 -6.94 -33.54
CA PHE A 241 -23.41 -6.56 -32.20
C PHE A 241 -24.88 -6.13 -32.15
N ALA A 242 -25.72 -6.57 -33.11
CA ALA A 242 -27.14 -6.23 -33.17
C ALA A 242 -27.85 -6.47 -31.83
N GLY A 243 -28.60 -5.47 -31.35
CA GLY A 243 -29.34 -5.54 -30.09
C GLY A 243 -28.48 -5.57 -28.82
N ARG A 244 -27.18 -5.28 -28.92
CA ARG A 244 -26.24 -5.22 -27.78
C ARG A 244 -25.66 -3.81 -27.68
N GLU A 245 -25.64 -3.29 -26.46
CA GLU A 245 -24.89 -2.06 -26.19
C GLU A 245 -23.39 -2.40 -26.24
N HIS A 246 -22.65 -1.70 -27.08
CA HIS A 246 -21.21 -1.91 -27.24
C HIS A 246 -20.51 -0.61 -27.63
N SER A 247 -19.22 -0.54 -27.33
CA SER A 247 -18.32 0.50 -27.80
C SER A 247 -17.08 -0.14 -28.40
N TYR A 248 -16.49 0.51 -29.40
CA TYR A 248 -15.27 0.06 -30.05
C TYR A 248 -14.19 1.13 -29.91
N TYR A 249 -13.02 0.72 -29.44
CA TYR A 249 -11.83 1.55 -29.41
C TYR A 249 -10.65 0.77 -29.97
N GLN A 250 -9.91 1.37 -30.89
CA GLN A 250 -8.69 0.80 -31.44
C GLN A 250 -7.53 1.78 -31.27
N GLN A 251 -6.48 1.33 -30.60
CA GLN A 251 -5.21 2.04 -30.51
C GLN A 251 -4.16 1.25 -31.29
N ILE A 252 -3.44 1.92 -32.18
CA ILE A 252 -2.26 1.36 -32.85
C ILE A 252 -1.06 1.73 -31.98
N GLU A 253 -0.53 0.76 -31.25
CA GLU A 253 0.76 0.94 -30.58
C GLU A 253 1.85 0.83 -31.64
N GLY A 254 2.60 1.92 -31.85
CA GLY A 254 3.80 1.90 -32.67
C GLY A 254 4.80 0.94 -32.02
N GLY A 255 5.13 -0.16 -32.71
CA GLY A 255 6.11 -1.11 -32.24
C GLY A 255 7.48 -0.43 -32.07
N HIS A 256 8.14 -0.72 -30.94
CA HIS A 256 9.56 -0.48 -30.72
C HIS A 256 10.37 -1.67 -31.23
#